data_b5d189f49229d10564353f3c869f2c1d
#
_entry.id   b5d189f49229d10564353f3c869f2c1d
#
_cell.length_a   1.000
_cell.length_b   1.000
_cell.length_c   1.000
_cell.angle_alpha   90.00
_cell.angle_beta   90.00
_cell.angle_gamma   90.00
#
_symmetry.space_group_name_H-M   'P 1'
#
loop_
_entity.id
_entity.type
_entity.pdbx_description
1 polymer ?
#
loop_
_entity_poly.entity_id
_entity_poly.type
_entity_poly.pdbx_seq_one_letter_code
_entity_poly.pdbx_strand_id
1 'polypeptide(L)'
;MGRTKNYNVSENRAASVGATSASRESPRLSADDACIDMVTLLGREARFPQRIKTLDLRDWLGRGIDDWVCSSGFCLKTMLLSGARATASVTTYFGQVHYLFEYLTSSSQTFVSPRPKLPSDLSPQHVQHFIGWLQKRAQAADWRPSSTCNTYRAVKAVLTEMFAQGFIEGEPSRFFRHGALPWSSEDSLQTSLSDAEQERLAKAIKSDLVDVHHGRLPLKQGAVQGLRLLLVAHRQGLNPTPLLEMCRDALAPGFLPGTIRVRTAKHRSKKVRSSIGRAALERQAPTQPSEPPAEQDLCFDLSEGAVLQQAIASTRELVCEAPPALKQRIWLYRAEASAGSTKRGNITCLDSKSLNRAIQGVIQRHNLLGDDGLPLRLNLSRLRKSRFDRALRTADGDIAITANLMGNTPRVAGANYPSMNSARKADAASFMNGDYTALMRTEGQAPSGPEIQPVQVRPFKLGKDGASALPTQTPVSACSDSISGEHAPNDGHSHCDRYVMCLFCSSFAIVGTVDELWRLFSFQMFAQAELDYLDEALGAERTADGMLEDLRDRYRVAIPYIDDFTQRQFARSGVAQARARTASGLHPYWQHQMTMSRRARSRVLAPEPRDDESQSDAVGLQARRTRRAGPRA
;
A
#
# COMPACT_ATOMS: atom_id res chain seq x y z
N MET A 1 -12.49 20.08 14.48
CA MET A 1 -11.79 21.26 13.95
C MET A 1 -10.58 20.79 13.19
N GLY A 2 -10.56 20.97 11.85
CA GLY A 2 -9.49 20.45 11.00
C GLY A 2 -8.18 21.23 11.21
N ARG A 3 -7.12 20.54 11.54
CA ARG A 3 -5.76 21.08 11.60
C ARG A 3 -5.33 21.56 10.21
N THR A 4 -5.16 22.85 10.04
CA THR A 4 -4.59 23.48 8.85
C THR A 4 -3.18 22.95 8.62
N LYS A 5 -2.95 22.23 7.51
CA LYS A 5 -1.59 21.94 7.04
C LYS A 5 -1.00 23.26 6.54
N ASN A 6 -0.14 23.88 7.33
CA ASN A 6 0.73 24.94 6.85
C ASN A 6 1.73 24.33 5.87
N TYR A 7 1.48 24.54 4.58
CA TYR A 7 2.46 24.31 3.53
C TYR A 7 3.35 25.57 3.43
N ASN A 8 4.12 25.86 4.45
CA ASN A 8 5.23 26.81 4.32
C ASN A 8 6.40 26.13 3.64
N VAL A 9 6.28 25.95 2.31
CA VAL A 9 7.39 25.47 1.45
C VAL A 9 8.51 26.52 1.40
N SER A 10 8.23 27.80 1.71
CA SER A 10 9.19 28.90 1.69
C SER A 10 10.17 28.89 2.87
N GLU A 11 9.73 28.53 4.08
CA GLU A 11 10.60 28.55 5.27
C GLU A 11 11.65 27.43 5.27
N ASN A 12 11.31 26.26 4.74
CA ASN A 12 12.26 25.13 4.68
C ASN A 12 13.32 25.28 3.58
N ARG A 13 13.11 26.16 2.59
CA ARG A 13 14.11 26.47 1.55
C ARG A 13 14.98 27.69 1.88
N ALA A 14 14.48 28.63 2.66
CA ALA A 14 15.24 29.81 3.10
C ALA A 14 16.33 29.45 4.11
N ALA A 15 16.19 28.35 4.86
CA ALA A 15 17.21 27.94 5.84
C ALA A 15 18.40 27.17 5.21
N SER A 16 18.29 26.68 3.97
CA SER A 16 19.36 25.94 3.30
C SER A 16 20.16 26.73 2.26
N VAL A 17 19.75 27.97 1.99
CA VAL A 17 20.51 28.88 1.11
C VAL A 17 20.73 30.15 1.88
N GLY A 18 21.96 30.40 2.33
CA GLY A 18 22.34 31.63 2.97
C GLY A 18 21.86 32.83 2.13
N ALA A 19 20.93 33.58 2.70
CA ALA A 19 20.27 34.69 2.05
C ALA A 19 21.26 35.82 1.84
N THR A 20 21.89 35.87 0.69
CA THR A 20 22.32 37.12 0.09
C THR A 20 21.17 37.57 -0.81
N SER A 21 20.57 38.72 -0.47
CA SER A 21 19.58 39.43 -1.28
C SER A 21 20.26 40.04 -2.52
N ALA A 22 20.71 39.19 -3.44
CA ALA A 22 21.00 39.59 -4.80
C ALA A 22 19.71 39.40 -5.60
N SER A 23 19.26 40.43 -6.31
CA SER A 23 18.20 40.34 -7.31
C SER A 23 18.53 39.19 -8.24
N ARG A 24 17.80 38.07 -8.12
CA ARG A 24 17.93 36.93 -9.05
C ARG A 24 17.39 37.41 -10.38
N GLU A 25 18.25 37.61 -11.34
CA GLU A 25 17.83 37.76 -12.73
C GLU A 25 17.01 36.50 -13.09
N SER A 26 15.83 36.73 -13.68
CA SER A 26 14.99 35.66 -14.16
C SER A 26 15.79 34.80 -15.16
N PRO A 27 15.71 33.47 -15.09
CA PRO A 27 16.43 32.60 -16.01
C PRO A 27 16.10 32.97 -17.47
N ARG A 28 17.10 32.99 -18.33
CA ARG A 28 16.87 33.18 -19.78
C ARG A 28 16.13 31.94 -20.30
N LEU A 29 14.91 32.14 -20.78
CA LEU A 29 14.10 31.11 -21.40
C LEU A 29 14.48 30.91 -22.87
N SER A 30 14.45 29.68 -23.33
CA SER A 30 14.62 29.31 -24.73
C SER A 30 13.51 28.39 -25.20
N ALA A 31 13.30 28.29 -26.50
CA ALA A 31 12.35 27.31 -27.09
C ALA A 31 12.73 25.85 -26.75
N ASP A 32 14.00 25.58 -26.44
CA ASP A 32 14.47 24.25 -26.02
C ASP A 32 13.93 23.85 -24.64
N ASP A 33 13.56 24.82 -23.79
CA ASP A 33 12.94 24.52 -22.49
C ASP A 33 11.53 23.93 -22.66
N ALA A 34 10.88 24.14 -23.80
CA ALA A 34 9.56 23.55 -24.09
C ALA A 34 9.62 22.04 -24.38
N CYS A 35 10.83 21.48 -24.52
CA CYS A 35 11.01 20.04 -24.82
C CYS A 35 12.04 19.42 -23.86
N ILE A 36 11.63 18.42 -23.09
CA ILE A 36 12.49 17.76 -22.11
C ILE A 36 12.66 16.31 -22.52
N ASP A 37 13.87 15.93 -22.94
CA ASP A 37 14.24 14.52 -23.09
C ASP A 37 14.58 13.94 -21.71
N MET A 38 13.67 13.15 -21.19
CA MET A 38 13.77 12.50 -19.88
C MET A 38 14.95 11.53 -19.82
N VAL A 39 15.29 10.88 -20.94
CA VAL A 39 16.35 9.88 -21.00
C VAL A 39 17.71 10.56 -20.89
N THR A 40 17.90 11.66 -21.59
CA THR A 40 19.13 12.47 -21.52
C THR A 40 19.25 13.16 -20.17
N LEU A 41 18.14 13.72 -19.66
CA LEU A 41 18.13 14.51 -18.44
C LEU A 41 18.44 13.69 -17.18
N LEU A 42 17.84 12.50 -17.05
CA LEU A 42 17.89 11.69 -15.83
C LEU A 42 18.81 10.45 -15.96
N GLY A 43 19.40 10.23 -17.13
CA GLY A 43 20.23 9.08 -17.43
C GLY A 43 19.43 7.79 -17.67
N ARG A 44 20.12 6.76 -18.20
CA ARG A 44 19.49 5.48 -18.56
C ARG A 44 18.96 4.66 -17.37
N GLU A 45 19.40 4.99 -16.17
CA GLU A 45 19.02 4.27 -14.94
C GLU A 45 17.78 4.87 -14.27
N ALA A 46 17.35 6.05 -14.69
CA ALA A 46 16.16 6.69 -14.11
C ALA A 46 14.90 5.90 -14.47
N ARG A 47 14.08 5.62 -13.46
CA ARG A 47 12.82 4.91 -13.63
C ARG A 47 11.77 5.85 -14.19
N PHE A 48 11.53 5.75 -15.46
CA PHE A 48 10.41 6.45 -16.10
C PHE A 48 9.16 5.57 -16.10
N PRO A 49 7.96 6.17 -16.09
CA PRO A 49 6.82 5.52 -16.70
C PRO A 49 7.22 5.17 -18.14
N GLN A 50 7.30 3.89 -18.48
CA GLN A 50 7.91 3.35 -19.72
C GLN A 50 7.42 3.95 -21.04
N ARG A 51 6.48 4.91 -21.01
CA ARG A 51 5.78 5.45 -22.18
C ARG A 51 6.10 6.89 -22.52
N ILE A 52 6.54 7.69 -21.55
CA ILE A 52 6.82 9.10 -21.79
C ILE A 52 8.34 9.27 -21.69
N LYS A 53 8.99 9.29 -22.83
CA LYS A 53 10.43 9.54 -22.94
C LYS A 53 10.73 11.02 -23.06
N THR A 54 9.79 11.76 -23.61
CA THR A 54 9.92 13.20 -23.89
C THR A 54 8.68 13.93 -23.35
N LEU A 55 8.88 15.02 -22.64
CA LEU A 55 7.82 15.96 -22.28
C LEU A 55 7.89 17.11 -23.29
N ASP A 56 7.01 17.12 -24.26
CA ASP A 56 7.03 18.05 -25.39
C ASP A 56 5.84 19.03 -25.29
N LEU A 57 6.13 20.30 -25.11
CA LEU A 57 5.16 21.40 -25.06
C LEU A 57 5.22 22.29 -26.31
N ARG A 58 6.06 21.96 -27.29
CA ARG A 58 6.32 22.81 -28.46
C ARG A 58 5.08 23.06 -29.33
N ASP A 59 4.09 22.17 -29.30
CA ASP A 59 2.80 22.36 -29.99
C ASP A 59 2.04 23.60 -29.52
N TRP A 60 2.44 24.17 -28.38
CA TRP A 60 1.85 25.38 -27.80
C TRP A 60 2.61 26.66 -28.14
N LEU A 61 3.81 26.57 -28.73
CA LEU A 61 4.58 27.73 -29.17
C LEU A 61 3.91 28.41 -30.38
N GLY A 62 4.14 29.70 -30.53
CA GLY A 62 3.58 30.53 -31.60
C GLY A 62 2.10 30.89 -31.39
N ARG A 63 1.51 30.61 -30.21
CA ARG A 63 0.12 30.95 -29.88
C ARG A 63 0.00 32.20 -29.00
N GLY A 64 1.08 32.98 -28.89
CA GLY A 64 1.13 34.19 -28.05
C GLY A 64 1.21 33.94 -26.54
N ILE A 65 1.64 32.73 -26.15
CA ILE A 65 1.85 32.29 -24.76
C ILE A 65 3.24 31.64 -24.59
N ASP A 66 4.19 31.99 -25.43
CA ASP A 66 5.49 31.29 -25.52
C ASP A 66 6.26 31.36 -24.21
N ASP A 67 6.22 32.50 -23.50
CA ASP A 67 6.85 32.63 -22.17
C ASP A 67 6.22 31.70 -21.13
N TRP A 68 4.90 31.48 -21.20
CA TRP A 68 4.22 30.51 -20.34
C TRP A 68 4.63 29.07 -20.64
N VAL A 69 4.81 28.74 -21.92
CA VAL A 69 5.21 27.40 -22.36
C VAL A 69 6.64 27.13 -21.93
N CYS A 70 7.58 28.04 -22.23
CA CYS A 70 8.98 27.90 -21.90
C CYS A 70 9.22 27.90 -20.39
N SER A 71 8.58 28.78 -19.62
CA SER A 71 8.69 28.79 -18.16
C SER A 71 8.10 27.53 -17.53
N SER A 72 6.98 27.00 -18.07
CA SER A 72 6.44 25.72 -17.62
C SER A 72 7.41 24.58 -17.84
N GLY A 73 8.01 24.49 -19.02
CA GLY A 73 9.00 23.46 -19.35
C GLY A 73 10.24 23.58 -18.47
N PHE A 74 10.77 24.79 -18.27
CA PHE A 74 11.88 25.05 -17.35
C PHE A 74 11.56 24.59 -15.92
N CYS A 75 10.36 24.92 -15.40
CA CYS A 75 9.93 24.49 -14.07
C CYS A 75 9.81 22.97 -13.94
N LEU A 76 9.23 22.30 -14.95
CA LEU A 76 9.15 20.84 -14.98
C LEU A 76 10.52 20.18 -15.00
N LYS A 77 11.48 20.73 -15.78
CA LYS A 77 12.87 20.30 -15.83
C LYS A 77 13.56 20.46 -14.47
N THR A 78 13.37 21.62 -13.83
CA THR A 78 13.93 21.91 -12.50
C THR A 78 13.38 20.96 -11.43
N MET A 79 12.07 20.68 -11.44
CA MET A 79 11.45 19.69 -10.53
C MET A 79 12.02 18.28 -10.71
N LEU A 80 12.38 17.89 -11.95
CA LEU A 80 13.00 16.60 -12.23
C LEU A 80 14.43 16.54 -11.71
N LEU A 81 15.22 17.55 -11.98
CA LEU A 81 16.65 17.63 -11.60
C LEU A 81 16.84 17.73 -10.08
N SER A 82 16.01 18.54 -9.41
CA SER A 82 16.08 18.70 -7.95
C SER A 82 15.64 17.45 -7.18
N GLY A 83 14.93 16.53 -7.83
CA GLY A 83 14.34 15.38 -7.15
C GLY A 83 13.27 15.74 -6.10
N ALA A 84 12.90 17.03 -5.97
CA ALA A 84 11.88 17.51 -5.03
C ALA A 84 10.50 16.90 -5.29
N ARG A 85 10.27 16.42 -6.51
CA ARG A 85 9.05 15.73 -6.91
C ARG A 85 9.38 14.40 -7.59
N ALA A 86 8.55 13.38 -7.31
CA ALA A 86 8.67 12.11 -8.02
C ALA A 86 8.40 12.30 -9.52
N THR A 87 9.17 11.62 -10.37
CA THR A 87 9.05 11.66 -11.83
C THR A 87 7.60 11.47 -12.31
N ALA A 88 6.87 10.52 -11.70
CA ALA A 88 5.45 10.29 -12.02
C ALA A 88 4.55 11.51 -11.71
N SER A 89 4.88 12.29 -10.68
CA SER A 89 4.15 13.53 -10.37
C SER A 89 4.42 14.60 -11.43
N VAL A 90 5.68 14.77 -11.84
CA VAL A 90 6.05 15.74 -12.88
C VAL A 90 5.42 15.37 -14.22
N THR A 91 5.40 14.09 -14.57
CA THR A 91 4.69 13.59 -15.77
C THR A 91 3.18 13.89 -15.70
N THR A 92 2.57 13.79 -14.51
CA THR A 92 1.18 14.19 -14.32
C THR A 92 1.00 15.70 -14.50
N TYR A 93 1.90 16.52 -13.96
CA TYR A 93 1.85 17.98 -14.12
C TYR A 93 1.99 18.38 -15.58
N PHE A 94 2.93 17.77 -16.31
CA PHE A 94 3.05 17.94 -17.76
C PHE A 94 1.74 17.61 -18.49
N GLY A 95 1.13 16.45 -18.16
CA GLY A 95 -0.14 16.05 -18.78
C GLY A 95 -1.35 16.90 -18.40
N GLN A 96 -1.22 17.83 -17.46
CA GLN A 96 -2.32 18.69 -17.01
C GLN A 96 -2.08 20.18 -17.28
N VAL A 97 -0.83 20.59 -17.50
CA VAL A 97 -0.50 22.02 -17.71
C VAL A 97 -1.16 22.60 -18.97
N HIS A 98 -1.44 21.76 -19.97
CA HIS A 98 -2.13 22.20 -21.19
C HIS A 98 -3.51 22.85 -20.92
N TYR A 99 -4.20 22.49 -19.82
CA TYR A 99 -5.44 23.17 -19.43
C TYR A 99 -5.22 24.64 -19.06
N LEU A 100 -4.06 24.98 -18.51
CA LEU A 100 -3.68 26.38 -18.33
C LEU A 100 -3.48 27.06 -19.69
N PHE A 101 -2.80 26.39 -20.62
CA PHE A 101 -2.56 26.94 -21.96
C PHE A 101 -3.86 27.09 -22.76
N GLU A 102 -4.78 26.13 -22.67
CA GLU A 102 -6.11 26.25 -23.24
C GLU A 102 -6.88 27.45 -22.66
N TYR A 103 -6.80 27.65 -21.34
CA TYR A 103 -7.39 28.83 -20.70
C TYR A 103 -6.77 30.13 -21.22
N LEU A 104 -5.45 30.20 -21.31
CA LEU A 104 -4.73 31.39 -21.77
C LEU A 104 -5.01 31.73 -23.27
N THR A 105 -5.24 30.74 -24.10
CA THR A 105 -5.50 30.90 -25.54
C THR A 105 -6.98 30.94 -25.90
N SER A 106 -7.91 30.61 -24.98
CA SER A 106 -9.33 30.55 -25.31
C SER A 106 -9.93 31.94 -25.66
N SER A 107 -10.81 32.03 -26.65
CA SER A 107 -11.38 33.28 -27.17
C SER A 107 -12.64 33.77 -26.45
N SER A 108 -12.95 33.25 -25.26
CA SER A 108 -14.18 33.58 -24.54
C SER A 108 -14.23 35.05 -24.11
N GLN A 109 -15.27 35.78 -24.58
CA GLN A 109 -15.49 37.20 -24.37
C GLN A 109 -15.94 37.62 -22.95
N THR A 110 -15.92 36.70 -21.99
CA THR A 110 -16.49 36.91 -20.66
C THR A 110 -15.46 37.36 -19.58
N PHE A 111 -14.30 37.85 -19.99
CA PHE A 111 -13.28 38.27 -19.01
C PHE A 111 -13.34 39.78 -18.77
N VAL A 112 -13.54 40.13 -17.50
CA VAL A 112 -13.49 41.52 -16.99
C VAL A 112 -12.05 42.07 -16.96
N SER A 113 -11.05 41.22 -17.04
CA SER A 113 -9.62 41.59 -17.07
C SER A 113 -8.91 40.98 -18.27
N PRO A 114 -7.96 41.71 -18.90
CA PRO A 114 -7.14 41.15 -19.97
C PRO A 114 -6.38 39.92 -19.44
N ARG A 115 -6.20 38.92 -20.31
CA ARG A 115 -5.45 37.73 -19.95
C ARG A 115 -3.99 38.05 -19.70
N PRO A 116 -3.32 37.35 -18.76
CA PRO A 116 -1.91 37.54 -18.53
C PRO A 116 -1.11 37.05 -19.74
N LYS A 117 -0.43 37.94 -20.43
CA LYS A 117 0.44 37.61 -21.57
C LYS A 117 1.72 36.95 -21.11
N LEU A 118 2.29 37.44 -20.02
CA LEU A 118 3.50 36.93 -19.42
C LEU A 118 3.18 36.26 -18.07
N PRO A 119 4.02 35.31 -17.59
CA PRO A 119 3.87 34.78 -16.24
C PRO A 119 3.89 35.86 -15.14
N SER A 120 4.66 36.95 -15.31
CA SER A 120 4.72 38.12 -14.42
C SER A 120 3.39 38.86 -14.29
N ASP A 121 2.52 38.79 -15.30
CA ASP A 121 1.23 39.47 -15.31
C ASP A 121 0.17 38.71 -14.50
N LEU A 122 0.49 37.52 -13.99
CA LEU A 122 -0.44 36.71 -13.23
C LEU A 122 -0.92 37.45 -11.97
N SER A 123 -2.21 37.51 -11.78
CA SER A 123 -2.82 38.06 -10.58
C SER A 123 -3.72 37.02 -9.87
N PRO A 124 -4.05 37.24 -8.58
CA PRO A 124 -5.01 36.38 -7.87
C PRO A 124 -6.36 36.27 -8.59
N GLN A 125 -6.79 37.33 -9.27
CA GLN A 125 -8.03 37.34 -10.04
C GLN A 125 -7.96 36.39 -11.24
N HIS A 126 -6.84 36.34 -11.96
CA HIS A 126 -6.61 35.41 -13.06
C HIS A 126 -6.70 33.95 -12.60
N VAL A 127 -6.19 33.64 -11.41
CA VAL A 127 -6.29 32.29 -10.83
C VAL A 127 -7.75 31.94 -10.51
N GLN A 128 -8.56 32.90 -10.00
CA GLN A 128 -9.98 32.68 -9.75
C GLN A 128 -10.75 32.46 -11.07
N HIS A 129 -10.44 33.24 -12.11
CA HIS A 129 -11.02 33.05 -13.43
C HIS A 129 -10.66 31.69 -14.05
N PHE A 130 -9.39 31.26 -13.88
CA PHE A 130 -8.97 29.92 -14.31
C PHE A 130 -9.77 28.82 -13.60
N ILE A 131 -9.99 28.94 -12.28
CA ILE A 131 -10.81 27.99 -11.53
C ILE A 131 -12.23 27.93 -12.07
N GLY A 132 -12.85 29.08 -12.29
CA GLY A 132 -14.21 29.16 -12.86
C GLY A 132 -14.29 28.58 -14.28
N TRP A 133 -13.28 28.85 -15.12
CA TRP A 133 -13.18 28.27 -16.46
C TRP A 133 -13.03 26.74 -16.39
N LEU A 134 -12.18 26.23 -15.50
CA LEU A 134 -11.95 24.80 -15.32
C LEU A 134 -13.21 24.07 -14.83
N GLN A 135 -14.00 24.71 -13.97
CA GLN A 135 -15.29 24.17 -13.50
C GLN A 135 -16.30 24.09 -14.64
N LYS A 136 -16.43 25.15 -15.47
CA LYS A 136 -17.32 25.16 -16.66
C LYS A 136 -16.91 24.06 -17.65
N ARG A 137 -15.60 23.93 -17.91
CA ARG A 137 -15.08 22.88 -18.80
C ARG A 137 -15.34 21.49 -18.25
N ALA A 138 -15.15 21.30 -16.93
CA ALA A 138 -15.42 20.04 -16.26
C ALA A 138 -16.90 19.65 -16.34
N GLN A 139 -17.81 20.60 -16.18
CA GLN A 139 -19.25 20.39 -16.36
C GLN A 139 -19.59 20.00 -17.79
N ALA A 140 -19.05 20.72 -18.78
CA ALA A 140 -19.29 20.45 -20.20
C ALA A 140 -18.78 19.08 -20.67
N ALA A 141 -17.73 18.57 -20.04
CA ALA A 141 -17.09 17.28 -20.36
C ALA A 141 -17.44 16.15 -19.35
N ASP A 142 -18.40 16.36 -18.47
CA ASP A 142 -18.86 15.43 -17.44
C ASP A 142 -17.69 14.85 -16.59
N TRP A 143 -16.81 15.73 -16.16
CA TRP A 143 -15.69 15.31 -15.33
C TRP A 143 -16.12 15.02 -13.91
N ARG A 144 -15.50 14.01 -13.32
CA ARG A 144 -15.63 13.80 -11.88
C ARG A 144 -14.99 14.96 -11.11
N PRO A 145 -15.56 15.41 -9.98
CA PRO A 145 -15.00 16.47 -9.15
C PRO A 145 -13.53 16.25 -8.78
N SER A 146 -13.15 14.98 -8.51
CA SER A 146 -11.77 14.59 -8.24
C SER A 146 -10.81 14.86 -9.41
N SER A 147 -11.26 14.74 -10.65
CA SER A 147 -10.44 15.03 -11.84
C SER A 147 -10.17 16.53 -11.93
N THR A 148 -11.19 17.36 -11.76
CA THR A 148 -11.06 18.83 -11.71
C THR A 148 -10.09 19.29 -10.62
N CYS A 149 -10.23 18.75 -9.41
CA CYS A 149 -9.29 19.01 -8.30
C CYS A 149 -7.86 18.60 -8.63
N ASN A 150 -7.66 17.45 -9.25
CA ASN A 150 -6.33 16.96 -9.61
C ASN A 150 -5.69 17.83 -10.71
N THR A 151 -6.45 18.23 -11.72
CA THR A 151 -5.99 19.16 -12.75
C THR A 151 -5.57 20.50 -12.14
N TYR A 152 -6.42 21.09 -11.29
CA TYR A 152 -6.08 22.33 -10.59
C TYR A 152 -4.81 22.18 -9.73
N ARG A 153 -4.68 21.09 -8.97
CA ARG A 153 -3.49 20.82 -8.14
C ARG A 153 -2.22 20.68 -8.97
N ALA A 154 -2.31 20.07 -10.14
CA ALA A 154 -1.18 19.91 -11.04
C ALA A 154 -0.74 21.26 -11.60
N VAL A 155 -1.66 22.07 -12.09
CA VAL A 155 -1.38 23.44 -12.58
C VAL A 155 -0.85 24.30 -11.44
N LYS A 156 -1.48 24.27 -10.26
CA LYS A 156 -0.99 24.98 -9.07
C LYS A 156 0.45 24.60 -8.73
N ALA A 157 0.84 23.32 -8.85
CA ALA A 157 2.21 22.89 -8.57
C ALA A 157 3.22 23.53 -9.54
N VAL A 158 2.89 23.63 -10.84
CA VAL A 158 3.74 24.29 -11.84
C VAL A 158 3.83 25.80 -11.55
N LEU A 159 2.69 26.46 -11.31
CA LEU A 159 2.68 27.88 -10.95
C LEU A 159 3.46 28.16 -9.67
N THR A 160 3.35 27.30 -8.66
CA THR A 160 4.14 27.45 -7.41
C THR A 160 5.65 27.35 -7.68
N GLU A 161 6.06 26.49 -8.61
CA GLU A 161 7.47 26.45 -9.02
C GLU A 161 7.88 27.70 -9.80
N MET A 162 6.97 28.29 -10.62
CA MET A 162 7.24 29.58 -11.29
C MET A 162 7.50 30.71 -10.29
N PHE A 163 6.76 30.77 -9.17
CA PHE A 163 7.08 31.67 -8.06
C PHE A 163 8.47 31.41 -7.48
N ALA A 164 8.81 30.14 -7.27
CA ALA A 164 10.11 29.77 -6.70
C ALA A 164 11.29 30.08 -7.64
N GLN A 165 11.05 30.12 -8.95
CA GLN A 165 12.05 30.46 -9.98
C GLN A 165 12.05 31.96 -10.35
N GLY A 166 11.14 32.77 -9.79
CA GLY A 166 11.09 34.21 -10.03
C GLY A 166 10.37 34.64 -11.31
N PHE A 167 9.66 33.73 -11.99
CA PHE A 167 8.84 34.09 -13.17
C PHE A 167 7.53 34.81 -12.79
N ILE A 168 7.05 34.59 -11.57
CA ILE A 168 5.87 35.24 -11.01
C ILE A 168 6.27 35.89 -9.70
N GLU A 169 5.93 37.16 -9.52
CA GLU A 169 6.23 37.92 -8.31
C GLU A 169 5.17 37.73 -7.23
N GLY A 170 5.58 37.83 -5.98
CA GLY A 170 4.70 37.79 -4.82
C GLY A 170 4.66 36.44 -4.10
N GLU A 171 3.77 36.34 -3.12
CA GLU A 171 3.59 35.11 -2.32
C GLU A 171 2.51 34.18 -2.90
N PRO A 172 2.80 32.90 -3.12
CA PRO A 172 1.82 31.92 -3.62
C PRO A 172 0.53 31.84 -2.76
N SER A 173 0.64 32.09 -1.45
CA SER A 173 -0.51 32.10 -0.52
C SER A 173 -1.60 33.10 -0.90
N ARG A 174 -1.23 34.23 -1.49
CA ARG A 174 -2.18 35.27 -1.95
C ARG A 174 -2.94 34.86 -3.20
N PHE A 175 -2.34 34.01 -4.05
CA PHE A 175 -2.91 33.56 -5.32
C PHE A 175 -3.80 32.33 -5.15
N PHE A 176 -3.44 31.43 -4.25
CA PHE A 176 -4.08 30.12 -4.10
C PHE A 176 -4.85 30.02 -2.79
N ARG A 177 -6.13 30.39 -2.82
CA ARG A 177 -7.02 30.26 -1.66
C ARG A 177 -7.14 28.79 -1.22
N HIS A 178 -7.20 28.60 0.10
CA HIS A 178 -7.46 27.28 0.68
C HIS A 178 -8.87 26.83 0.31
N GLY A 179 -9.02 25.56 -0.12
CA GLY A 179 -10.35 25.02 -0.41
C GLY A 179 -11.02 25.58 -1.68
N ALA A 180 -10.27 26.17 -2.60
CA ALA A 180 -10.79 26.78 -3.84
C ALA A 180 -11.68 25.84 -4.67
N LEU A 181 -11.45 24.53 -4.59
CA LEU A 181 -12.31 23.49 -5.17
C LEU A 181 -12.69 22.50 -4.08
N PRO A 182 -13.99 22.23 -3.84
CA PRO A 182 -14.42 21.26 -2.86
C PRO A 182 -13.93 19.87 -3.26
N TRP A 183 -13.29 19.20 -2.33
CA TRP A 183 -12.97 17.79 -2.47
C TRP A 183 -14.07 16.98 -1.82
N SER A 184 -14.88 16.28 -2.60
CA SER A 184 -15.76 15.28 -2.03
C SER A 184 -14.96 13.98 -1.88
N SER A 185 -14.86 13.52 -0.64
CA SER A 185 -14.27 12.21 -0.35
C SER A 185 -15.13 11.06 -0.89
N GLU A 186 -16.41 11.28 -1.08
CA GLU A 186 -17.39 10.30 -1.52
C GLU A 186 -17.17 9.85 -2.96
N ASP A 187 -16.79 10.75 -3.86
CA ASP A 187 -16.57 10.43 -5.28
C ASP A 187 -15.25 9.67 -5.56
N SER A 188 -14.33 9.66 -4.63
CA SER A 188 -13.00 9.04 -4.84
C SER A 188 -12.91 7.60 -4.36
N LEU A 189 -13.88 7.14 -3.57
CA LEU A 189 -13.82 5.85 -2.91
C LEU A 189 -14.49 4.78 -3.77
N GLN A 190 -13.73 4.15 -4.66
CA GLN A 190 -14.14 2.85 -5.16
C GLN A 190 -14.41 1.93 -3.97
N THR A 191 -15.60 1.35 -3.90
CA THR A 191 -15.96 0.41 -2.83
C THR A 191 -15.07 -0.82 -2.88
N SER A 192 -14.83 -1.46 -1.74
CA SER A 192 -14.26 -2.80 -1.68
C SER A 192 -15.16 -3.81 -2.41
N LEU A 193 -14.61 -4.95 -2.76
CA LEU A 193 -15.43 -6.08 -3.19
C LEU A 193 -16.20 -6.63 -1.99
N SER A 194 -17.43 -7.07 -2.22
CA SER A 194 -18.17 -7.87 -1.24
C SER A 194 -17.50 -9.24 -1.04
N ASP A 195 -17.85 -9.95 0.01
CA ASP A 195 -17.30 -11.29 0.26
C ASP A 195 -17.70 -12.26 -0.86
N ALA A 196 -18.94 -12.19 -1.35
CA ALA A 196 -19.40 -12.98 -2.48
C ALA A 196 -18.64 -12.64 -3.79
N GLU A 197 -18.39 -11.38 -4.08
CA GLU A 197 -17.54 -10.96 -5.21
C GLU A 197 -16.10 -11.49 -5.06
N GLN A 198 -15.55 -11.45 -3.84
CA GLN A 198 -14.19 -11.94 -3.55
C GLN A 198 -14.10 -13.46 -3.73
N GLU A 199 -15.10 -14.20 -3.27
CA GLU A 199 -15.16 -15.66 -3.41
C GLU A 199 -15.26 -16.08 -4.88
N ARG A 200 -16.20 -15.51 -5.64
CA ARG A 200 -16.34 -15.74 -7.08
C ARG A 200 -15.03 -15.47 -7.83
N LEU A 201 -14.39 -14.34 -7.52
CA LEU A 201 -13.10 -13.99 -8.12
C LEU A 201 -11.99 -14.97 -7.75
N ALA A 202 -11.88 -15.34 -6.47
CA ALA A 202 -10.87 -16.28 -6.01
C ALA A 202 -11.02 -17.65 -6.66
N LYS A 203 -12.26 -18.15 -6.76
CA LYS A 203 -12.59 -19.43 -7.44
C LYS A 203 -12.19 -19.38 -8.91
N ALA A 204 -12.54 -18.30 -9.62
CA ALA A 204 -12.20 -18.12 -11.03
C ALA A 204 -10.68 -18.10 -11.27
N ILE A 205 -9.93 -17.32 -10.48
CA ILE A 205 -8.46 -17.24 -10.63
C ILE A 205 -7.81 -18.60 -10.31
N LYS A 206 -8.26 -19.30 -9.27
CA LYS A 206 -7.74 -20.63 -8.90
C LYS A 206 -8.03 -21.65 -10.01
N SER A 207 -9.25 -21.68 -10.53
CA SER A 207 -9.63 -22.56 -11.65
C SER A 207 -8.75 -22.32 -12.87
N ASP A 208 -8.61 -21.06 -13.32
CA ASP A 208 -7.74 -20.72 -14.45
C ASP A 208 -6.28 -21.16 -14.23
N LEU A 209 -5.72 -20.96 -13.03
CA LEU A 209 -4.34 -21.37 -12.73
C LEU A 209 -4.16 -22.87 -12.74
N VAL A 210 -5.14 -23.63 -12.23
CA VAL A 210 -5.15 -25.10 -12.29
C VAL A 210 -5.26 -25.57 -13.73
N ASP A 211 -6.15 -24.99 -14.53
CA ASP A 211 -6.35 -25.36 -15.94
C ASP A 211 -5.13 -25.02 -16.81
N VAL A 212 -4.46 -23.89 -16.53
CA VAL A 212 -3.18 -23.56 -17.16
C VAL A 212 -2.10 -24.57 -16.78
N HIS A 213 -2.03 -25.00 -15.52
CA HIS A 213 -1.05 -25.98 -15.06
C HIS A 213 -1.22 -27.33 -15.77
N HIS A 214 -2.44 -27.77 -15.96
CA HIS A 214 -2.76 -29.03 -16.65
C HIS A 214 -2.81 -28.91 -18.18
N GLY A 215 -2.50 -27.72 -18.74
CA GLY A 215 -2.55 -27.49 -20.19
C GLY A 215 -3.95 -27.42 -20.78
N ARG A 216 -5.01 -27.41 -19.96
CA ARG A 216 -6.40 -27.32 -20.42
C ARG A 216 -6.78 -25.92 -20.89
N LEU A 217 -6.10 -24.89 -20.39
CA LEU A 217 -6.35 -23.51 -20.75
C LEU A 217 -5.07 -22.89 -21.37
N PRO A 218 -4.96 -22.80 -22.71
CA PRO A 218 -3.78 -22.25 -23.38
C PRO A 218 -3.79 -20.72 -23.31
N LEU A 219 -3.21 -20.15 -22.26
CA LEU A 219 -3.07 -18.71 -22.10
C LEU A 219 -1.68 -18.22 -22.50
N LYS A 220 -1.63 -17.00 -23.01
CA LYS A 220 -0.39 -16.27 -23.28
C LYS A 220 0.40 -16.04 -22.00
N GLN A 221 1.73 -16.10 -22.07
CA GLN A 221 2.60 -15.92 -20.89
C GLN A 221 2.24 -14.69 -20.05
N GLY A 222 1.97 -13.54 -20.70
CA GLY A 222 1.60 -12.32 -19.99
C GLY A 222 0.26 -12.45 -19.25
N ALA A 223 -0.70 -13.22 -19.76
CA ALA A 223 -1.97 -13.49 -19.09
C ALA A 223 -1.76 -14.41 -17.87
N VAL A 224 -0.93 -15.46 -18.00
CA VAL A 224 -0.58 -16.34 -16.87
C VAL A 224 0.11 -15.56 -15.73
N GLN A 225 1.08 -14.70 -16.07
CA GLN A 225 1.70 -13.84 -15.06
C GLN A 225 0.68 -12.87 -14.44
N GLY A 226 -0.28 -12.38 -15.24
CA GLY A 226 -1.39 -11.56 -14.74
C GLY A 226 -2.26 -12.30 -13.73
N LEU A 227 -2.62 -13.57 -13.98
CA LEU A 227 -3.38 -14.43 -13.05
C LEU A 227 -2.62 -14.64 -11.73
N ARG A 228 -1.32 -14.97 -11.81
CA ARG A 228 -0.46 -15.14 -10.63
C ARG A 228 -0.40 -13.86 -9.79
N LEU A 229 -0.20 -12.71 -10.45
CA LEU A 229 -0.19 -11.41 -9.80
C LEU A 229 -1.54 -11.09 -9.14
N LEU A 230 -2.67 -11.41 -9.82
CA LEU A 230 -4.01 -11.21 -9.27
C LEU A 230 -4.25 -12.02 -8.01
N LEU A 231 -3.82 -13.30 -7.98
CA LEU A 231 -3.95 -14.12 -6.78
C LEU A 231 -3.15 -13.55 -5.61
N VAL A 232 -1.91 -13.12 -5.85
CA VAL A 232 -1.09 -12.45 -4.83
C VAL A 232 -1.73 -11.14 -4.38
N ALA A 233 -2.26 -10.34 -5.32
CA ALA A 233 -2.94 -9.08 -5.00
C ALA A 233 -4.19 -9.29 -4.14
N HIS A 234 -5.00 -10.29 -4.48
CA HIS A 234 -6.21 -10.64 -3.73
C HIS A 234 -5.88 -11.03 -2.28
N ARG A 235 -4.83 -11.80 -2.07
CA ARG A 235 -4.44 -12.27 -0.73
C ARG A 235 -3.69 -11.23 0.09
N GLN A 236 -2.71 -10.58 -0.51
CA GLN A 236 -1.78 -9.68 0.19
C GLN A 236 -2.25 -8.22 0.21
N GLY A 237 -3.10 -7.82 -0.72
CA GLY A 237 -3.57 -6.43 -0.83
C GLY A 237 -2.44 -5.41 -0.97
N LEU A 238 -1.35 -5.75 -1.66
CA LEU A 238 -0.20 -4.88 -1.86
C LEU A 238 -0.57 -3.66 -2.73
N ASN A 239 0.18 -2.58 -2.60
CA ASN A 239 0.02 -1.43 -3.48
C ASN A 239 0.30 -1.81 -4.94
N PRO A 240 -0.45 -1.26 -5.92
CA PRO A 240 -0.31 -1.65 -7.33
C PRO A 240 1.10 -1.51 -7.89
N THR A 241 1.75 -0.36 -7.71
CA THR A 241 3.10 -0.13 -8.25
C THR A 241 4.15 -1.05 -7.63
N PRO A 242 4.30 -1.17 -6.29
CA PRO A 242 5.21 -2.13 -5.69
C PRO A 242 4.96 -3.59 -6.09
N LEU A 243 3.70 -3.97 -6.33
CA LEU A 243 3.35 -5.32 -6.76
C LEU A 243 3.78 -5.58 -8.21
N LEU A 244 3.51 -4.66 -9.14
CA LEU A 244 3.96 -4.72 -10.53
C LEU A 244 5.49 -4.68 -10.64
N GLU A 245 6.13 -3.95 -9.74
CA GLU A 245 7.59 -3.76 -9.71
C GLU A 245 8.32 -4.77 -8.82
N MET A 246 7.65 -5.81 -8.35
CA MET A 246 8.24 -6.81 -7.46
C MET A 246 9.50 -7.45 -8.06
N CYS A 247 10.53 -7.54 -7.25
CA CYS A 247 11.82 -8.10 -7.64
C CYS A 247 11.94 -9.58 -7.24
N ARG A 248 12.84 -10.31 -7.89
CA ARG A 248 13.07 -11.75 -7.68
C ARG A 248 13.61 -12.08 -6.28
N ASP A 249 14.27 -11.13 -5.63
CA ASP A 249 14.76 -11.19 -4.25
C ASP A 249 13.70 -10.77 -3.21
N ALA A 250 12.45 -10.58 -3.64
CA ALA A 250 11.36 -10.16 -2.75
C ALA A 250 10.98 -11.21 -1.70
N LEU A 251 11.29 -12.49 -1.96
CA LEU A 251 10.94 -13.58 -1.06
C LEU A 251 12.05 -13.84 -0.04
N ALA A 252 11.65 -14.00 1.21
CA ALA A 252 12.52 -14.45 2.29
C ALA A 252 11.71 -15.38 3.23
N PRO A 253 12.37 -16.27 3.98
CA PRO A 253 11.70 -17.06 5.00
C PRO A 253 10.92 -16.16 5.98
N GLY A 254 9.76 -16.62 6.39
CA GLY A 254 8.93 -15.94 7.39
C GLY A 254 9.50 -16.11 8.80
N PHE A 255 8.81 -15.51 9.76
CA PHE A 255 9.17 -15.62 11.19
C PHE A 255 8.55 -16.84 11.86
N LEU A 256 7.55 -17.46 11.20
CA LEU A 256 6.88 -18.67 11.65
C LEU A 256 7.09 -19.78 10.64
N PRO A 257 7.13 -21.06 11.06
CA PRO A 257 7.13 -22.18 10.13
C PRO A 257 5.96 -22.08 9.13
N GLY A 258 6.16 -22.51 7.90
CA GLY A 258 5.14 -22.43 6.85
C GLY A 258 4.79 -21.04 6.37
N THR A 259 5.56 -20.01 6.75
CA THR A 259 5.33 -18.63 6.27
C THR A 259 6.50 -18.10 5.46
N ILE A 260 6.21 -17.12 4.60
CA ILE A 260 7.20 -16.32 3.86
C ILE A 260 7.02 -14.83 4.16
N ARG A 261 8.10 -14.10 4.04
CA ARG A 261 8.08 -12.64 3.95
C ARG A 261 8.16 -12.21 2.49
N VAL A 262 7.20 -11.40 2.08
CA VAL A 262 7.20 -10.76 0.77
C VAL A 262 7.63 -9.31 0.94
N ARG A 263 8.80 -8.96 0.43
CA ARG A 263 9.36 -7.60 0.49
C ARG A 263 8.96 -6.80 -0.74
N THR A 264 8.46 -5.61 -0.56
CA THR A 264 8.12 -4.69 -1.65
C THR A 264 8.70 -3.31 -1.40
N ALA A 265 9.25 -2.68 -2.45
CA ALA A 265 9.82 -1.35 -2.36
C ALA A 265 8.79 -0.29 -2.76
N LYS A 266 8.55 0.69 -1.89
CA LYS A 266 7.76 1.87 -2.21
C LYS A 266 8.70 3.03 -2.53
N HIS A 267 9.02 3.22 -3.80
CA HIS A 267 10.03 4.19 -4.24
C HIS A 267 9.71 5.63 -3.83
N ARG A 268 8.43 6.05 -3.89
CA ARG A 268 7.99 7.40 -3.51
C ARG A 268 8.35 7.79 -2.07
N SER A 269 8.48 6.83 -1.18
CA SER A 269 8.83 7.06 0.22
C SER A 269 10.15 6.39 0.61
N LYS A 270 10.94 5.91 -0.36
CA LYS A 270 12.21 5.17 -0.15
C LYS A 270 12.11 4.08 0.92
N LYS A 271 10.96 3.37 1.02
CA LYS A 271 10.67 2.41 2.08
C LYS A 271 10.47 1.02 1.53
N VAL A 272 11.10 0.04 2.17
CA VAL A 272 10.80 -1.38 1.97
C VAL A 272 9.69 -1.77 2.94
N ARG A 273 8.68 -2.46 2.44
CA ARG A 273 7.60 -3.05 3.22
C ARG A 273 7.71 -4.55 3.17
N SER A 274 7.44 -5.20 4.28
CA SER A 274 7.32 -6.64 4.37
C SER A 274 5.87 -7.00 4.69
N SER A 275 5.34 -7.98 3.99
CA SER A 275 4.09 -8.66 4.33
C SER A 275 4.38 -10.13 4.55
N ILE A 276 3.54 -10.79 5.35
CA ILE A 276 3.66 -12.22 5.63
C ILE A 276 2.64 -12.95 4.77
N GLY A 277 3.06 -14.03 4.13
CA GLY A 277 2.23 -14.93 3.34
C GLY A 277 2.53 -16.38 3.70
N ARG A 278 1.77 -17.31 3.13
CA ARG A 278 2.05 -18.74 3.29
C ARG A 278 3.23 -19.15 2.41
N ALA A 279 4.13 -19.97 2.96
CA ALA A 279 5.18 -20.62 2.21
C ALA A 279 4.58 -21.67 1.25
N ALA A 280 5.34 -22.09 0.23
CA ALA A 280 5.03 -23.28 -0.50
C ALA A 280 5.05 -24.50 0.45
N LEU A 281 4.14 -25.43 0.23
CA LEU A 281 4.19 -26.71 0.96
C LEU A 281 5.50 -27.42 0.60
N GLU A 282 6.29 -27.76 1.60
CA GLU A 282 7.45 -28.63 1.41
C GLU A 282 6.91 -30.02 1.07
N ARG A 283 7.17 -30.48 -0.15
CA ARG A 283 6.95 -31.89 -0.49
C ARG A 283 7.97 -32.71 0.29
N GLN A 284 7.51 -33.40 1.32
CA GLN A 284 8.33 -34.45 1.93
C GLN A 284 8.63 -35.46 0.81
N ALA A 285 9.90 -35.67 0.54
CA ALA A 285 10.31 -36.76 -0.33
C ALA A 285 9.78 -38.07 0.30
N PRO A 286 9.18 -38.99 -0.50
CA PRO A 286 8.67 -40.26 0.03
C PRO A 286 9.84 -41.01 0.71
N THR A 287 9.66 -41.29 1.97
CA THR A 287 10.70 -41.88 2.83
C THR A 287 10.92 -43.38 2.55
N GLN A 288 10.16 -44.00 1.65
CA GLN A 288 10.40 -45.39 1.22
C GLN A 288 9.96 -45.63 -0.23
N PRO A 289 10.76 -46.39 -1.03
CA PRO A 289 10.43 -46.74 -2.40
C PRO A 289 9.76 -48.12 -2.45
N SER A 290 8.57 -48.31 -1.93
CA SER A 290 7.98 -49.65 -1.90
C SER A 290 6.45 -49.77 -2.06
N GLU A 291 5.78 -48.73 -2.57
CA GLU A 291 4.40 -48.94 -3.03
C GLU A 291 4.21 -48.25 -4.40
N PRO A 292 3.45 -48.92 -5.36
CA PRO A 292 3.09 -48.26 -6.59
C PRO A 292 2.31 -47.00 -6.23
N PRO A 293 2.52 -45.86 -6.95
CA PRO A 293 1.83 -44.65 -6.64
C PRO A 293 0.33 -44.88 -6.77
N ALA A 294 -0.35 -45.03 -5.63
CA ALA A 294 -1.77 -44.74 -5.55
C ALA A 294 -1.94 -43.35 -6.18
N GLU A 295 -3.01 -43.15 -6.98
CA GLU A 295 -3.31 -41.85 -7.62
C GLU A 295 -2.99 -40.71 -6.65
N GLN A 296 -1.79 -40.17 -6.79
CA GLN A 296 -1.40 -39.02 -6.01
C GLN A 296 -2.26 -37.89 -6.54
N ASP A 297 -3.26 -37.48 -5.78
CA ASP A 297 -3.91 -36.20 -5.94
C ASP A 297 -2.80 -35.17 -6.09
N LEU A 298 -2.56 -34.74 -7.33
CA LEU A 298 -1.58 -33.70 -7.66
C LEU A 298 -2.12 -32.40 -7.08
N CYS A 299 -1.95 -32.25 -5.77
CA CYS A 299 -2.33 -31.04 -5.05
C CYS A 299 -1.50 -29.88 -5.57
N PHE A 300 -2.10 -29.07 -6.45
CA PHE A 300 -1.46 -27.89 -7.01
C PHE A 300 -1.45 -26.80 -5.94
N ASP A 301 -0.27 -26.53 -5.36
CA ASP A 301 -0.12 -25.53 -4.32
C ASP A 301 -0.30 -24.11 -4.89
N LEU A 302 -1.36 -23.47 -4.45
CA LEU A 302 -1.72 -22.08 -4.78
C LEU A 302 -1.41 -21.10 -3.64
N SER A 303 -0.58 -21.48 -2.64
CA SER A 303 -0.10 -20.52 -1.63
C SER A 303 0.64 -19.34 -2.27
N GLU A 304 0.74 -18.21 -1.59
CA GLU A 304 1.45 -17.03 -2.13
C GLU A 304 2.91 -17.36 -2.45
N GLY A 305 3.54 -18.16 -1.59
CA GLY A 305 4.91 -18.61 -1.78
C GLY A 305 5.07 -19.45 -3.03
N ALA A 306 4.21 -20.46 -3.20
CA ALA A 306 4.24 -21.33 -4.37
C ALA A 306 4.00 -20.57 -5.68
N VAL A 307 3.01 -19.68 -5.70
CA VAL A 307 2.69 -18.89 -6.89
C VAL A 307 3.83 -17.94 -7.28
N LEU A 308 4.46 -17.30 -6.30
CA LEU A 308 5.62 -16.42 -6.54
C LEU A 308 6.85 -17.22 -6.97
N GLN A 309 7.11 -18.38 -6.36
CA GLN A 309 8.19 -19.28 -6.78
C GLN A 309 7.97 -19.81 -8.20
N GLN A 310 6.74 -20.19 -8.54
CA GLN A 310 6.38 -20.61 -9.91
C GLN A 310 6.58 -19.47 -10.92
N ALA A 311 6.21 -18.22 -10.56
CA ALA A 311 6.45 -17.06 -11.41
C ALA A 311 7.95 -16.84 -11.65
N ILE A 312 8.78 -16.99 -10.61
CA ILE A 312 10.24 -16.90 -10.70
C ILE A 312 10.82 -18.03 -11.56
N ALA A 313 10.38 -19.27 -11.32
CA ALA A 313 10.88 -20.44 -12.04
C ALA A 313 10.51 -20.39 -13.52
N SER A 314 9.26 -20.08 -13.87
CA SER A 314 8.77 -20.01 -15.25
C SER A 314 9.41 -18.90 -16.09
N THR A 315 10.13 -17.98 -15.47
CA THR A 315 10.79 -16.85 -16.14
C THR A 315 12.32 -16.95 -16.10
N ARG A 316 12.88 -18.07 -15.62
CA ARG A 316 14.34 -18.24 -15.46
C ARG A 316 15.09 -18.00 -16.79
N GLU A 317 14.64 -18.59 -17.87
CA GLU A 317 15.25 -18.45 -19.19
C GLU A 317 15.11 -17.02 -19.73
N LEU A 318 13.97 -16.38 -19.52
CA LEU A 318 13.74 -15.02 -19.98
C LEU A 318 14.68 -13.99 -19.34
N VAL A 319 15.18 -14.26 -18.14
CA VAL A 319 16.12 -13.35 -17.45
C VAL A 319 17.43 -13.18 -18.21
N CYS A 320 17.92 -14.24 -18.85
CA CYS A 320 19.16 -14.19 -19.61
C CYS A 320 19.06 -13.21 -20.78
N GLU A 321 17.92 -13.21 -21.46
CA GLU A 321 17.63 -12.38 -22.62
C GLU A 321 17.03 -11.01 -22.26
N ALA A 322 16.62 -10.82 -21.01
CA ALA A 322 15.93 -9.59 -20.59
C ALA A 322 16.86 -8.36 -20.59
N PRO A 323 16.35 -7.19 -20.95
CA PRO A 323 17.07 -5.94 -20.75
C PRO A 323 17.54 -5.77 -19.30
N PRO A 324 18.71 -5.15 -19.03
CA PRO A 324 19.27 -5.03 -17.68
C PRO A 324 18.27 -4.47 -16.65
N ALA A 325 17.44 -3.50 -17.03
CA ALA A 325 16.44 -2.88 -16.18
C ALA A 325 15.30 -3.84 -15.76
N LEU A 326 15.11 -4.96 -16.46
CA LEU A 326 14.05 -5.93 -16.21
C LEU A 326 14.52 -7.23 -15.58
N LYS A 327 15.83 -7.54 -15.58
CA LYS A 327 16.39 -8.82 -15.10
C LYS A 327 15.94 -9.18 -13.68
N GLN A 328 15.75 -8.18 -12.82
CA GLN A 328 15.35 -8.39 -11.44
C GLN A 328 13.82 -8.50 -11.23
N ARG A 329 13.03 -8.38 -12.30
CA ARG A 329 11.56 -8.41 -12.18
C ARG A 329 11.02 -9.84 -12.15
N ILE A 330 9.94 -10.07 -11.37
CA ILE A 330 9.26 -11.37 -11.31
C ILE A 330 8.36 -11.58 -12.53
N TRP A 331 7.57 -10.55 -12.90
CA TRP A 331 6.48 -10.65 -13.84
C TRP A 331 6.91 -10.50 -15.30
N LEU A 332 7.97 -11.21 -15.68
CA LEU A 332 8.49 -11.20 -17.06
C LEU A 332 7.64 -12.07 -17.98
N TYR A 333 7.57 -11.69 -19.23
CA TYR A 333 7.00 -12.50 -20.32
C TYR A 333 7.52 -12.04 -21.68
N ARG A 334 7.42 -12.93 -22.69
CA ARG A 334 7.74 -12.59 -24.08
C ARG A 334 6.51 -11.97 -24.75
N ALA A 335 6.66 -10.79 -25.33
CA ALA A 335 5.57 -10.10 -26.03
C ALA A 335 5.19 -10.83 -27.32
N GLU A 336 3.96 -11.25 -27.47
CA GLU A 336 3.45 -11.94 -28.65
C GLU A 336 2.97 -10.99 -29.76
N ALA A 337 2.74 -9.73 -29.42
CA ALA A 337 2.35 -8.69 -30.35
C ALA A 337 3.12 -7.40 -30.07
N SER A 338 3.31 -6.60 -31.09
CA SER A 338 3.89 -5.26 -30.94
C SER A 338 2.84 -4.32 -30.35
N ALA A 339 3.24 -3.55 -29.33
CA ALA A 339 2.39 -2.56 -28.68
C ALA A 339 3.24 -1.39 -28.13
N GLY A 340 3.04 -0.20 -28.64
CA GLY A 340 3.84 0.97 -28.29
C GLY A 340 5.32 0.76 -28.60
N SER A 341 6.19 0.91 -27.61
CA SER A 341 7.64 0.70 -27.76
C SER A 341 8.07 -0.77 -27.68
N THR A 342 7.17 -1.69 -27.34
CA THR A 342 7.46 -3.12 -27.21
C THR A 342 7.21 -3.80 -28.56
N LYS A 343 8.25 -4.42 -29.14
CA LYS A 343 8.14 -5.22 -30.36
C LYS A 343 7.78 -6.66 -30.00
N ARG A 344 7.10 -7.37 -30.93
CA ARG A 344 6.84 -8.82 -30.82
C ARG A 344 8.18 -9.56 -30.62
N GLY A 345 8.19 -10.54 -29.73
CA GLY A 345 9.36 -11.33 -29.38
C GLY A 345 10.22 -10.73 -28.26
N ASN A 346 10.12 -9.43 -27.97
CA ASN A 346 10.90 -8.79 -26.92
C ASN A 346 10.40 -9.24 -25.53
N ILE A 347 11.36 -9.35 -24.61
CA ILE A 347 11.03 -9.58 -23.20
C ILE A 347 10.60 -8.29 -22.55
N THR A 348 9.49 -8.35 -21.87
CA THR A 348 8.87 -7.23 -21.16
C THR A 348 8.35 -7.69 -19.80
N CYS A 349 7.80 -6.77 -19.01
CA CYS A 349 7.22 -7.02 -17.70
C CYS A 349 5.77 -6.55 -17.68
N LEU A 350 4.95 -7.14 -16.79
CA LEU A 350 3.57 -6.68 -16.59
C LEU A 350 3.55 -5.18 -16.25
N ASP A 351 2.67 -4.49 -16.94
CA ASP A 351 2.28 -3.11 -16.67
C ASP A 351 0.77 -3.03 -16.37
N SER A 352 0.27 -1.87 -16.00
CA SER A 352 -1.15 -1.68 -15.69
C SER A 352 -2.08 -2.05 -16.85
N LYS A 353 -1.62 -1.88 -18.12
CA LYS A 353 -2.46 -2.22 -19.29
C LYS A 353 -2.51 -3.72 -19.55
N SER A 354 -1.37 -4.41 -19.45
CA SER A 354 -1.32 -5.87 -19.60
C SER A 354 -2.06 -6.56 -18.47
N LEU A 355 -1.94 -6.03 -17.24
CA LEU A 355 -2.71 -6.53 -16.11
C LEU A 355 -4.22 -6.32 -16.29
N ASN A 356 -4.65 -5.14 -16.73
CA ASN A 356 -6.07 -4.89 -17.00
C ASN A 356 -6.63 -5.85 -18.07
N ARG A 357 -5.84 -6.20 -19.10
CA ARG A 357 -6.25 -7.21 -20.08
C ARG A 357 -6.40 -8.60 -19.45
N ALA A 358 -5.50 -8.97 -18.55
CA ALA A 358 -5.62 -10.23 -17.81
C ALA A 358 -6.87 -10.24 -16.91
N ILE A 359 -7.15 -9.14 -16.21
CA ILE A 359 -8.37 -8.95 -15.41
C ILE A 359 -9.62 -9.12 -16.28
N GLN A 360 -9.71 -8.42 -17.41
CA GLN A 360 -10.86 -8.53 -18.29
C GLN A 360 -11.01 -9.95 -18.85
N GLY A 361 -9.90 -10.62 -19.14
CA GLY A 361 -9.91 -12.01 -19.58
C GLY A 361 -10.53 -12.96 -18.55
N VAL A 362 -10.23 -12.81 -17.26
CA VAL A 362 -10.86 -13.60 -16.18
C VAL A 362 -12.34 -13.29 -16.07
N ILE A 363 -12.70 -12.01 -16.04
CA ILE A 363 -14.10 -11.57 -15.95
C ILE A 363 -14.93 -12.17 -17.08
N GLN A 364 -14.44 -12.13 -18.31
CA GLN A 364 -15.13 -12.66 -19.49
C GLN A 364 -15.24 -14.18 -19.48
N ARG A 365 -14.14 -14.91 -19.18
CA ARG A 365 -14.14 -16.38 -19.19
C ARG A 365 -15.11 -16.97 -18.18
N HIS A 366 -15.21 -16.37 -16.99
CA HIS A 366 -16.05 -16.86 -15.92
C HIS A 366 -17.36 -16.08 -15.78
N ASN A 367 -17.66 -15.16 -16.70
CA ASN A 367 -18.84 -14.29 -16.65
C ASN A 367 -19.04 -13.67 -15.24
N LEU A 368 -17.96 -13.14 -14.68
CA LEU A 368 -17.99 -12.60 -13.32
C LEU A 368 -18.86 -11.36 -13.25
N LEU A 369 -19.89 -11.42 -12.43
CA LEU A 369 -20.81 -10.32 -12.18
C LEU A 369 -20.54 -9.70 -10.80
N GLY A 370 -20.73 -8.39 -10.70
CA GLY A 370 -20.83 -7.70 -9.42
C GLY A 370 -22.17 -7.99 -8.72
N ASP A 371 -22.31 -7.51 -7.49
CA ASP A 371 -23.58 -7.65 -6.75
C ASP A 371 -24.70 -6.80 -7.39
N ASP A 372 -24.34 -5.86 -8.26
CA ASP A 372 -25.25 -5.07 -9.09
C ASP A 372 -25.75 -5.82 -10.37
N GLY A 373 -25.32 -7.06 -10.57
CA GLY A 373 -25.64 -7.84 -11.77
C GLY A 373 -24.90 -7.41 -13.05
N LEU A 374 -24.05 -6.38 -12.97
CA LEU A 374 -23.21 -5.92 -14.08
C LEU A 374 -21.85 -6.65 -14.09
N PRO A 375 -21.10 -6.65 -15.20
CA PRO A 375 -19.77 -7.20 -15.22
C PRO A 375 -18.88 -6.63 -14.08
N LEU A 376 -18.19 -7.52 -13.37
CA LEU A 376 -17.42 -7.18 -12.20
C LEU A 376 -16.38 -6.08 -12.50
N ARG A 377 -16.49 -4.95 -11.83
CA ARG A 377 -15.51 -3.86 -11.95
C ARG A 377 -14.32 -4.14 -11.05
N LEU A 378 -13.22 -4.63 -11.60
CA LEU A 378 -12.05 -5.06 -10.84
C LEU A 378 -10.81 -4.22 -11.16
N ASN A 379 -10.09 -3.83 -10.12
CA ASN A 379 -8.73 -3.28 -10.19
C ASN A 379 -7.98 -3.55 -8.87
N LEU A 380 -6.66 -3.35 -8.89
CA LEU A 380 -5.82 -3.60 -7.70
C LEU A 380 -6.19 -2.73 -6.49
N SER A 381 -6.74 -1.55 -6.70
CA SER A 381 -7.16 -0.67 -5.59
C SER A 381 -8.37 -1.23 -4.86
N ARG A 382 -9.35 -1.80 -5.59
CA ARG A 382 -10.49 -2.50 -4.97
C ARG A 382 -10.02 -3.73 -4.19
N LEU A 383 -9.11 -4.55 -4.75
CA LEU A 383 -8.54 -5.71 -4.05
C LEU A 383 -7.82 -5.28 -2.75
N ARG A 384 -7.09 -4.17 -2.80
CA ARG A 384 -6.43 -3.65 -1.60
C ARG A 384 -7.44 -3.19 -0.54
N LYS A 385 -8.54 -2.53 -0.94
CA LYS A 385 -9.61 -2.16 -0.01
C LYS A 385 -10.29 -3.38 0.58
N SER A 386 -10.57 -4.41 -0.23
CA SER A 386 -11.14 -5.65 0.24
C SER A 386 -10.21 -6.36 1.25
N ARG A 387 -8.90 -6.35 1.01
CA ARG A 387 -7.94 -6.86 2.00
C ARG A 387 -7.92 -6.01 3.27
N PHE A 388 -8.05 -4.69 3.14
CA PHE A 388 -8.17 -3.81 4.29
C PHE A 388 -9.42 -4.14 5.12
N ASP A 389 -10.58 -4.32 4.49
CA ASP A 389 -11.82 -4.66 5.18
C ASP A 389 -11.73 -6.02 5.89
N ARG A 390 -11.09 -7.02 5.23
CA ARG A 390 -10.79 -8.30 5.89
C ARG A 390 -9.86 -8.13 7.09
N ALA A 391 -8.77 -7.38 6.92
CA ALA A 391 -7.81 -7.11 7.98
C ALA A 391 -8.46 -6.35 9.16
N LEU A 392 -9.39 -5.43 8.87
CA LEU A 392 -10.11 -4.69 9.89
C LEU A 392 -11.07 -5.59 10.68
N ARG A 393 -11.76 -6.51 10.00
CA ARG A 393 -12.58 -7.53 10.68
C ARG A 393 -11.74 -8.48 11.51
N THR A 394 -10.59 -8.93 10.97
CA THR A 394 -9.62 -9.77 11.68
C THR A 394 -9.07 -9.09 12.93
N ALA A 395 -8.86 -7.78 12.86
CA ALA A 395 -8.40 -6.95 13.98
C ALA A 395 -9.55 -6.44 14.85
N ASP A 396 -10.76 -6.97 14.65
CA ASP A 396 -11.97 -6.59 15.39
C ASP A 396 -12.21 -5.08 15.42
N GLY A 397 -12.01 -4.44 14.27
CA GLY A 397 -12.18 -3.00 14.11
C GLY A 397 -10.96 -2.15 14.47
N ASP A 398 -9.89 -2.73 15.04
CA ASP A 398 -8.69 -1.97 15.39
C ASP A 398 -7.96 -1.44 14.15
N ILE A 399 -8.02 -0.12 14.01
CA ILE A 399 -7.39 0.58 12.88
C ILE A 399 -5.86 0.58 12.96
N ALA A 400 -5.27 0.52 14.17
CA ALA A 400 -3.83 0.54 14.35
C ALA A 400 -3.22 -0.82 13.95
N ILE A 401 -3.80 -1.91 14.42
CA ILE A 401 -3.44 -3.27 14.00
C ILE A 401 -3.66 -3.44 12.49
N THR A 402 -4.81 -3.01 11.98
CA THR A 402 -5.11 -3.06 10.55
C THR A 402 -4.08 -2.28 9.72
N ALA A 403 -3.70 -1.09 10.17
CA ALA A 403 -2.69 -0.28 9.52
C ALA A 403 -1.34 -0.99 9.47
N ASN A 404 -0.94 -1.64 10.56
CA ASN A 404 0.29 -2.44 10.63
C ASN A 404 0.25 -3.62 9.66
N LEU A 405 -0.84 -4.41 9.67
CA LEU A 405 -1.05 -5.52 8.73
C LEU A 405 -0.96 -5.06 7.26
N MET A 406 -1.48 -3.88 6.97
CA MET A 406 -1.47 -3.28 5.64
C MET A 406 -0.19 -2.50 5.32
N GLY A 407 0.74 -2.38 6.26
CA GLY A 407 1.96 -1.59 6.14
C GLY A 407 1.69 -0.09 5.91
N ASN A 408 0.68 0.46 6.58
CA ASN A 408 0.29 1.87 6.53
C ASN A 408 0.48 2.52 7.92
N THR A 409 0.26 3.84 8.00
CA THR A 409 0.04 4.50 9.28
C THR A 409 -1.47 4.49 9.60
N PRO A 410 -1.88 4.49 10.87
CA PRO A 410 -3.30 4.54 11.26
C PRO A 410 -4.06 5.69 10.59
N ARG A 411 -3.45 6.88 10.51
CA ARG A 411 -4.02 8.04 9.81
C ARG A 411 -4.29 7.78 8.32
N VAL A 412 -3.35 7.13 7.63
CA VAL A 412 -3.53 6.76 6.20
C VAL A 412 -4.56 5.67 6.06
N ALA A 413 -4.60 4.74 7.01
CA ALA A 413 -5.57 3.66 7.04
C ALA A 413 -6.99 4.23 7.20
N GLY A 414 -7.24 5.03 8.22
CA GLY A 414 -8.55 5.63 8.48
C GLY A 414 -9.03 6.59 7.39
N ALA A 415 -8.12 7.38 6.79
CA ALA A 415 -8.51 8.38 5.80
C ALA A 415 -8.77 7.84 4.38
N ASN A 416 -8.18 6.68 4.00
CA ASN A 416 -8.18 6.28 2.59
C ASN A 416 -8.83 4.92 2.29
N TYR A 417 -9.09 4.09 3.30
CA TYR A 417 -9.56 2.73 3.07
C TYR A 417 -10.99 2.44 3.52
N PRO A 418 -11.55 3.07 4.56
CA PRO A 418 -12.91 2.77 4.95
C PRO A 418 -13.86 2.95 3.77
N SER A 419 -14.61 1.93 3.45
CA SER A 419 -15.65 1.96 2.44
C SER A 419 -16.91 1.33 3.02
N MET A 420 -18.06 1.97 2.76
CA MET A 420 -19.35 1.43 3.14
C MET A 420 -19.81 0.41 2.10
N ASN A 421 -19.27 -0.82 2.16
CA ASN A 421 -19.79 -1.93 1.36
C ASN A 421 -21.15 -2.41 1.92
N SER A 422 -21.82 -3.31 1.19
CA SER A 422 -23.14 -3.82 1.57
C SER A 422 -23.13 -4.49 2.95
N ALA A 423 -22.09 -5.25 3.28
CA ALA A 423 -21.95 -5.90 4.59
C ALA A 423 -21.85 -4.87 5.72
N ARG A 424 -20.97 -3.86 5.60
CA ARG A 424 -20.88 -2.79 6.60
C ARG A 424 -22.15 -1.97 6.75
N LYS A 425 -22.90 -1.75 5.65
CA LYS A 425 -24.21 -1.09 5.73
C LYS A 425 -25.19 -1.96 6.51
N ALA A 426 -25.18 -3.28 6.28
CA ALA A 426 -26.01 -4.21 7.03
C ALA A 426 -25.64 -4.27 8.51
N ASP A 427 -24.32 -4.34 8.83
CA ASP A 427 -23.83 -4.31 10.22
C ASP A 427 -24.21 -3.00 10.92
N ALA A 428 -24.03 -1.85 10.25
CA ALA A 428 -24.43 -0.56 10.79
C ALA A 428 -25.96 -0.47 10.98
N ALA A 429 -26.76 -0.99 10.05
CA ALA A 429 -28.20 -1.03 10.16
C ALA A 429 -28.64 -1.95 11.30
N SER A 430 -28.00 -3.11 11.48
CA SER A 430 -28.25 -4.03 12.59
C SER A 430 -27.94 -3.37 13.93
N PHE A 431 -26.78 -2.71 14.05
CA PHE A 431 -26.41 -1.94 15.24
C PHE A 431 -27.42 -0.83 15.54
N MET A 432 -27.79 -0.03 14.55
CA MET A 432 -28.76 1.07 14.73
C MET A 432 -30.15 0.56 15.14
N ASN A 433 -30.59 -0.57 14.58
CA ASN A 433 -31.91 -1.14 14.86
C ASN A 433 -31.96 -1.96 16.15
N GLY A 434 -30.84 -2.56 16.55
CA GLY A 434 -30.74 -3.38 17.77
C GLY A 434 -30.08 -2.65 18.92
N ASP A 435 -28.75 -2.59 18.89
CA ASP A 435 -27.95 -2.16 20.04
C ASP A 435 -28.13 -0.68 20.36
N TYR A 436 -28.11 0.20 19.33
CA TYR A 436 -28.32 1.63 19.54
C TYR A 436 -29.74 1.94 20.06
N THR A 437 -30.75 1.25 19.55
CA THR A 437 -32.12 1.42 20.01
C THR A 437 -32.30 0.92 21.46
N ALA A 438 -31.61 -0.19 21.81
CA ALA A 438 -31.56 -0.68 23.19
C ALA A 438 -30.88 0.32 24.13
N LEU A 439 -29.71 0.85 23.71
CA LEU A 439 -28.96 1.87 24.45
C LEU A 439 -29.78 3.14 24.69
N MET A 440 -30.52 3.60 23.68
CA MET A 440 -31.38 4.77 23.80
C MET A 440 -32.58 4.53 24.75
N ARG A 441 -33.11 3.29 24.78
CA ARG A 441 -34.20 2.92 25.72
C ARG A 441 -33.72 2.81 27.17
N THR A 442 -32.44 2.52 27.37
CA THR A 442 -31.83 2.42 28.72
C THR A 442 -31.18 3.72 29.19
N GLU A 443 -31.52 4.88 28.60
CA GLU A 443 -30.99 6.20 28.95
C GLU A 443 -29.43 6.27 28.95
N GLY A 444 -28.81 5.54 28.06
CA GLY A 444 -27.33 5.51 27.94
C GLY A 444 -26.63 4.57 28.93
N GLN A 445 -27.38 3.84 29.77
CA GLN A 445 -26.79 2.69 30.46
C GLN A 445 -26.58 1.59 29.40
N ALA A 446 -25.35 1.43 28.96
CA ALA A 446 -25.02 0.25 28.17
C ALA A 446 -25.50 -0.98 28.93
N PRO A 447 -26.28 -1.90 28.30
CA PRO A 447 -26.46 -3.20 28.89
C PRO A 447 -25.03 -3.66 29.18
N SER A 448 -24.77 -4.03 30.43
CA SER A 448 -23.48 -4.58 30.83
C SER A 448 -23.15 -5.61 29.76
N GLY A 449 -22.26 -5.20 28.82
CA GLY A 449 -21.86 -6.06 27.72
C GLY A 449 -21.41 -7.37 28.35
N PRO A 450 -21.50 -8.50 27.67
CA PRO A 450 -21.04 -9.76 28.23
C PRO A 450 -19.65 -9.45 28.80
N GLU A 451 -19.55 -9.57 30.14
CA GLU A 451 -18.30 -9.39 30.84
C GLU A 451 -17.27 -10.14 30.04
N ILE A 452 -16.26 -9.43 29.48
CA ILE A 452 -15.25 -10.07 28.63
C ILE A 452 -14.45 -10.97 29.55
N GLN A 453 -15.02 -12.11 29.88
CA GLN A 453 -14.33 -13.14 30.64
C GLN A 453 -13.43 -13.85 29.67
N PRO A 454 -12.13 -13.88 29.94
CA PRO A 454 -11.21 -14.69 29.15
C PRO A 454 -11.72 -16.13 29.18
N VAL A 455 -11.94 -16.68 28.00
CA VAL A 455 -12.40 -18.06 27.85
C VAL A 455 -11.40 -18.96 28.56
N GLN A 456 -11.87 -19.97 29.29
CA GLN A 456 -10.98 -20.94 29.95
C GLN A 456 -10.16 -21.67 28.90
N VAL A 457 -8.93 -21.23 28.71
CA VAL A 457 -7.96 -21.83 27.78
C VAL A 457 -7.60 -23.21 28.30
N ARG A 458 -7.79 -24.24 27.48
CA ARG A 458 -7.40 -25.59 27.86
C ARG A 458 -5.93 -25.83 27.51
N PRO A 459 -5.08 -26.29 28.47
CA PRO A 459 -3.73 -26.69 28.15
C PRO A 459 -3.80 -27.90 27.20
N PHE A 460 -3.15 -27.78 26.05
CA PHE A 460 -3.06 -28.90 25.11
C PHE A 460 -2.01 -29.88 25.61
N LYS A 461 -2.44 -31.08 26.05
CA LYS A 461 -1.54 -32.17 26.41
C LYS A 461 -1.26 -32.97 25.14
N LEU A 462 -0.01 -33.02 24.69
CA LEU A 462 0.41 -33.99 23.69
C LEU A 462 0.05 -35.39 24.20
N GLY A 463 -0.92 -36.05 23.54
CA GLY A 463 -1.26 -37.43 23.85
C GLY A 463 -0.06 -38.34 23.60
N LYS A 464 0.12 -39.35 24.45
CA LYS A 464 1.13 -40.39 24.25
C LYS A 464 0.90 -41.23 23.01
N ASP A 465 -0.32 -41.17 22.47
CA ASP A 465 -0.73 -41.90 21.28
C ASP A 465 -0.88 -40.91 20.13
N GLY A 466 0.10 -40.88 19.24
CA GLY A 466 0.33 -39.92 18.16
C GLY A 466 -0.77 -39.69 17.11
N ALA A 467 -2.04 -39.81 17.50
CA ALA A 467 -3.21 -39.73 16.62
C ALA A 467 -4.03 -38.41 16.75
N SER A 468 -3.69 -37.49 17.64
CA SER A 468 -4.33 -36.17 17.65
C SER A 468 -3.60 -35.22 16.71
N ALA A 469 -4.30 -34.67 15.74
CA ALA A 469 -3.76 -33.65 14.85
C ALA A 469 -3.08 -32.56 15.67
N LEU A 470 -1.81 -32.28 15.37
CA LEU A 470 -1.06 -31.20 16.03
C LEU A 470 -1.82 -29.87 15.86
N PRO A 471 -1.99 -29.09 16.93
CA PRO A 471 -2.68 -27.82 16.84
C PRO A 471 -1.94 -26.88 15.87
N THR A 472 -2.71 -26.10 15.12
CA THR A 472 -2.15 -25.13 14.19
C THR A 472 -1.43 -24.02 14.95
N GLN A 473 -0.19 -23.77 14.60
CA GLN A 473 0.58 -22.68 15.22
C GLN A 473 0.04 -21.30 14.84
N THR A 474 -0.12 -20.45 15.84
CA THR A 474 -0.52 -19.05 15.68
C THR A 474 0.61 -18.12 16.15
N PRO A 475 0.57 -16.82 15.81
CA PRO A 475 1.53 -15.85 16.36
C PRO A 475 1.55 -15.77 17.89
N VAL A 476 0.43 -16.07 18.56
CA VAL A 476 0.32 -16.02 20.03
C VAL A 476 0.74 -17.33 20.67
N SER A 477 0.21 -18.46 20.18
CA SER A 477 0.59 -19.81 20.60
C SER A 477 0.05 -20.85 19.60
N ALA A 478 -1.05 -21.55 19.90
CA ALA A 478 -1.63 -22.57 19.05
C ALA A 478 -3.16 -22.46 18.97
N CYS A 479 -3.76 -23.11 17.98
CA CYS A 479 -5.19 -23.20 17.78
C CYS A 479 -5.59 -24.66 17.59
N SER A 480 -6.56 -25.15 18.37
CA SER A 480 -7.07 -26.52 18.26
C SER A 480 -7.95 -26.72 17.02
N ASP A 481 -8.63 -25.67 16.56
CA ASP A 481 -9.44 -25.67 15.37
C ASP A 481 -9.38 -24.30 14.66
N SER A 482 -8.48 -24.21 13.71
CA SER A 482 -8.28 -22.98 12.96
C SER A 482 -9.20 -22.82 11.75
N ILE A 483 -9.95 -23.86 11.38
CA ILE A 483 -10.82 -23.86 10.20
C ILE A 483 -12.30 -23.68 10.56
N SER A 484 -12.75 -24.33 11.65
CA SER A 484 -14.14 -24.31 12.10
C SER A 484 -14.33 -23.70 13.49
N GLY A 485 -13.25 -23.14 14.08
CA GLY A 485 -13.29 -22.51 15.39
C GLY A 485 -14.11 -21.21 15.40
N GLU A 486 -14.41 -20.70 16.59
CA GLU A 486 -15.31 -19.58 16.85
C GLU A 486 -15.07 -18.34 15.98
N HIS A 487 -13.81 -18.03 15.68
CA HIS A 487 -13.41 -16.88 14.86
C HIS A 487 -12.90 -17.28 13.47
N ALA A 488 -13.07 -18.53 13.09
CA ALA A 488 -12.70 -19.00 11.75
C ALA A 488 -13.67 -18.43 10.69
N PRO A 489 -13.23 -18.30 9.43
CA PRO A 489 -14.08 -17.79 8.35
C PRO A 489 -15.29 -18.67 7.97
N ASN A 490 -15.41 -19.88 8.55
CA ASN A 490 -16.47 -20.87 8.28
C ASN A 490 -16.66 -21.25 6.80
N ASP A 491 -15.61 -21.09 5.99
CA ASP A 491 -15.61 -21.47 4.57
C ASP A 491 -15.09 -22.91 4.34
N GLY A 492 -14.80 -23.64 5.42
CA GLY A 492 -14.27 -25.00 5.41
C GLY A 492 -12.83 -25.14 4.89
N HIS A 493 -12.17 -24.03 4.50
CA HIS A 493 -10.86 -24.06 3.84
C HIS A 493 -9.86 -23.03 4.40
N SER A 494 -10.34 -21.90 4.87
CA SER A 494 -9.46 -20.81 5.34
C SER A 494 -9.21 -20.93 6.82
N HIS A 495 -7.94 -20.84 7.21
CA HIS A 495 -7.58 -20.77 8.62
C HIS A 495 -7.96 -19.42 9.22
N CYS A 496 -8.33 -19.42 10.51
CA CYS A 496 -8.51 -18.23 11.30
C CYS A 496 -7.25 -17.37 11.27
N ASP A 497 -7.41 -16.08 11.03
CA ASP A 497 -6.34 -15.08 11.05
C ASP A 497 -6.51 -14.03 12.16
N ARG A 498 -7.50 -14.20 13.05
CA ARG A 498 -7.81 -13.31 14.19
C ARG A 498 -6.96 -13.61 15.42
N TYR A 499 -5.64 -13.68 15.25
CA TYR A 499 -4.74 -14.10 16.32
C TYR A 499 -4.74 -13.16 17.55
N VAL A 500 -5.12 -11.90 17.41
CA VAL A 500 -5.28 -10.96 18.54
C VAL A 500 -6.44 -11.39 19.45
N MET A 501 -7.43 -12.09 18.89
CA MET A 501 -8.57 -12.62 19.61
C MET A 501 -8.32 -14.02 20.21
N CYS A 502 -7.15 -14.61 19.98
CA CYS A 502 -6.86 -15.97 20.45
C CYS A 502 -7.11 -16.14 21.96
N LEU A 503 -6.72 -15.17 22.78
CA LEU A 503 -6.91 -15.23 24.25
C LEU A 503 -8.38 -15.23 24.69
N PHE A 504 -9.29 -14.85 23.81
CA PHE A 504 -10.74 -14.76 24.03
C PHE A 504 -11.50 -15.81 23.20
N CYS A 505 -10.80 -16.79 22.62
CA CYS A 505 -11.34 -17.78 21.71
C CYS A 505 -11.36 -19.18 22.35
N SER A 506 -12.49 -19.88 22.23
CA SER A 506 -12.66 -21.24 22.74
C SER A 506 -11.73 -22.28 22.10
N SER A 507 -11.28 -22.00 20.86
CA SER A 507 -10.32 -22.85 20.13
C SER A 507 -8.85 -22.53 20.44
N PHE A 508 -8.58 -21.56 21.30
CA PHE A 508 -7.20 -21.23 21.67
C PHE A 508 -6.57 -22.35 22.51
N ALA A 509 -5.39 -22.75 22.14
CA ALA A 509 -4.62 -23.77 22.84
C ALA A 509 -3.22 -23.25 23.14
N ILE A 510 -2.73 -23.53 24.35
CA ILE A 510 -1.36 -23.23 24.74
C ILE A 510 -0.62 -24.54 24.93
N VAL A 511 0.45 -24.70 24.18
CA VAL A 511 1.36 -25.86 24.33
C VAL A 511 2.45 -25.47 25.32
N GLY A 512 2.68 -26.31 26.33
CA GLY A 512 3.61 -26.05 27.45
C GLY A 512 5.10 -26.17 27.10
N THR A 513 5.48 -26.04 25.84
CA THR A 513 6.90 -26.01 25.44
C THR A 513 7.50 -24.63 25.68
N VAL A 514 8.79 -24.57 25.93
CA VAL A 514 9.52 -23.29 26.15
C VAL A 514 9.38 -22.37 24.95
N ASP A 515 9.38 -22.89 23.73
CA ASP A 515 9.24 -22.10 22.50
C ASP A 515 7.86 -21.46 22.36
N GLU A 516 6.80 -22.20 22.68
CA GLU A 516 5.43 -21.68 22.62
C GLU A 516 5.16 -20.66 23.72
N LEU A 517 5.64 -20.94 24.95
CA LEU A 517 5.56 -19.99 26.06
C LEU A 517 6.40 -18.73 25.79
N TRP A 518 7.56 -18.85 25.15
CA TRP A 518 8.35 -17.69 24.72
C TRP A 518 7.58 -16.81 23.71
N ARG A 519 6.84 -17.43 22.78
CA ARG A 519 5.99 -16.73 21.82
C ARG A 519 4.85 -15.98 22.53
N LEU A 520 4.19 -16.65 23.48
CA LEU A 520 3.12 -16.07 24.28
C LEU A 520 3.61 -14.89 25.13
N PHE A 521 4.75 -15.02 25.82
CA PHE A 521 5.32 -13.94 26.61
C PHE A 521 5.85 -12.79 25.74
N SER A 522 6.30 -13.09 24.53
CA SER A 522 6.67 -12.06 23.57
C SER A 522 5.44 -11.26 23.09
N PHE A 523 4.30 -11.92 22.91
CA PHE A 523 3.02 -11.24 22.68
C PHE A 523 2.61 -10.38 23.86
N GLN A 524 2.73 -10.90 25.10
CA GLN A 524 2.40 -10.14 26.31
C GLN A 524 3.22 -8.84 26.41
N MET A 525 4.53 -8.91 26.11
CA MET A 525 5.38 -7.70 26.07
C MET A 525 4.97 -6.72 24.98
N PHE A 526 4.55 -7.21 23.83
CA PHE A 526 3.99 -6.37 22.78
C PHE A 526 2.69 -5.71 23.25
N ALA A 527 1.76 -6.49 23.81
CA ALA A 527 0.47 -5.98 24.31
C ALA A 527 0.67 -4.92 25.41
N GLN A 528 1.65 -5.10 26.31
CA GLN A 528 1.99 -4.11 27.33
C GLN A 528 2.47 -2.80 26.71
N ALA A 529 3.36 -2.84 25.72
CA ALA A 529 3.85 -1.65 25.05
C ALA A 529 2.76 -0.93 24.23
N GLU A 530 1.77 -1.68 23.71
CA GLU A 530 0.58 -1.08 23.08
C GLU A 530 -0.33 -0.44 24.12
N LEU A 531 -0.56 -1.09 25.27
CA LEU A 531 -1.36 -0.56 26.37
C LEU A 531 -0.76 0.75 26.91
N ASP A 532 0.54 0.79 27.17
CA ASP A 532 1.25 1.99 27.65
C ASP A 532 1.04 3.16 26.69
N TYR A 533 1.14 2.89 25.37
CA TYR A 533 0.89 3.89 24.33
C TYR A 533 -0.57 4.35 24.29
N LEU A 534 -1.53 3.43 24.44
CA LEU A 534 -2.96 3.77 24.43
C LEU A 534 -3.32 4.59 25.65
N ASP A 535 -2.78 4.29 26.82
CA ASP A 535 -2.99 5.06 28.04
C ASP A 535 -2.43 6.48 27.93
N GLU A 536 -1.24 6.65 27.31
CA GLU A 536 -0.67 7.96 27.02
C GLU A 536 -1.50 8.73 25.98
N ALA A 537 -1.90 8.08 24.88
CA ALA A 537 -2.64 8.71 23.79
C ALA A 537 -4.07 9.12 24.21
N LEU A 538 -4.77 8.30 24.98
CA LEU A 538 -6.12 8.58 25.46
C LEU A 538 -6.13 9.54 26.64
N GLY A 539 -5.03 9.61 27.42
CA GLY A 539 -4.87 10.60 28.51
C GLY A 539 -4.60 12.02 28.02
N ALA A 540 -4.01 12.19 26.82
CA ALA A 540 -3.63 13.48 26.25
C ALA A 540 -4.75 14.19 25.46
N GLU A 541 -5.68 13.45 24.86
CA GLU A 541 -6.81 14.00 24.10
C GLU A 541 -8.10 13.21 24.46
N ARG A 542 -9.09 13.90 25.00
CA ARG A 542 -10.47 13.40 25.10
C ARG A 542 -11.11 13.30 23.69
N THR A 543 -10.55 12.48 22.83
CA THR A 543 -11.20 12.08 21.59
C THR A 543 -11.90 10.76 21.87
N ALA A 544 -13.22 10.80 21.89
CA ALA A 544 -14.08 9.62 21.99
C ALA A 544 -13.88 8.69 20.77
N ASP A 545 -12.79 7.96 20.75
CA ASP A 545 -12.55 6.86 19.82
C ASP A 545 -12.79 5.55 20.60
N GLY A 546 -14.06 5.13 20.65
CA GLY A 546 -14.49 3.94 21.37
C GLY A 546 -13.75 2.66 20.97
N MET A 547 -13.15 2.64 19.78
CA MET A 547 -12.34 1.50 19.32
C MET A 547 -10.99 1.40 20.04
N LEU A 548 -10.37 2.53 20.36
CA LEU A 548 -9.12 2.54 21.12
C LEU A 548 -9.35 2.21 22.59
N GLU A 549 -10.48 2.63 23.15
CA GLU A 549 -10.89 2.27 24.51
C GLU A 549 -11.14 0.78 24.65
N ASP A 550 -11.86 0.16 23.73
CA ASP A 550 -12.12 -1.28 23.71
C ASP A 550 -10.82 -2.10 23.62
N LEU A 551 -9.87 -1.69 22.75
CA LEU A 551 -8.57 -2.35 22.63
C LEU A 551 -7.76 -2.23 23.94
N ARG A 552 -7.74 -1.04 24.55
CA ARG A 552 -7.10 -0.81 25.84
C ARG A 552 -7.66 -1.74 26.91
N ASP A 553 -8.98 -1.84 27.00
CA ASP A 553 -9.65 -2.66 28.00
C ASP A 553 -9.38 -4.15 27.78
N ARG A 554 -9.32 -4.63 26.56
CA ARG A 554 -8.92 -6.00 26.22
C ARG A 554 -7.48 -6.30 26.66
N TYR A 555 -6.54 -5.43 26.39
CA TYR A 555 -5.14 -5.64 26.82
C TYR A 555 -4.99 -5.61 28.34
N ARG A 556 -5.74 -4.75 29.04
CA ARG A 556 -5.78 -4.73 30.52
C ARG A 556 -6.22 -6.06 31.12
N VAL A 557 -7.13 -6.76 30.47
CA VAL A 557 -7.59 -8.09 30.90
C VAL A 557 -6.61 -9.18 30.47
N ALA A 558 -6.14 -9.14 29.24
CA ALA A 558 -5.29 -10.20 28.66
C ALA A 558 -3.94 -10.34 29.35
N ILE A 559 -3.27 -9.22 29.69
CA ILE A 559 -1.93 -9.22 30.22
C ILE A 559 -1.81 -9.98 31.57
N PRO A 560 -2.61 -9.65 32.61
CA PRO A 560 -2.55 -10.39 33.88
C PRO A 560 -3.09 -11.82 33.75
N TYR A 561 -4.03 -12.06 32.84
CA TYR A 561 -4.53 -13.40 32.59
C TYR A 561 -3.48 -14.37 32.09
N ILE A 562 -2.58 -13.93 31.21
CA ILE A 562 -1.44 -14.75 30.72
C ILE A 562 -0.56 -15.19 31.91
N ASP A 563 -0.28 -14.29 32.85
CA ASP A 563 0.55 -14.58 34.01
C ASP A 563 -0.10 -15.61 34.92
N ASP A 564 -1.34 -15.36 35.30
CA ASP A 564 -2.11 -16.24 36.19
C ASP A 564 -2.29 -17.64 35.54
N PHE A 565 -2.69 -17.69 34.27
CA PHE A 565 -2.90 -18.95 33.56
C PHE A 565 -1.60 -19.78 33.47
N THR A 566 -0.51 -19.13 33.03
CA THR A 566 0.77 -19.87 32.84
C THR A 566 1.35 -20.40 34.14
N GLN A 567 1.21 -19.66 35.24
CA GLN A 567 1.65 -20.12 36.56
C GLN A 567 0.84 -21.30 37.09
N ARG A 568 -0.46 -21.37 36.79
CA ARG A 568 -1.35 -22.46 37.24
C ARG A 568 -1.21 -23.73 36.42
N GLN A 569 -0.97 -23.61 35.12
CA GLN A 569 -1.12 -24.72 34.16
C GLN A 569 0.19 -25.38 33.74
N PHE A 570 1.33 -24.73 33.89
CA PHE A 570 2.61 -25.24 33.41
C PHE A 570 3.68 -25.36 34.51
N ALA A 571 4.65 -26.22 34.25
CA ALA A 571 5.79 -26.42 35.16
C ALA A 571 6.58 -25.12 35.35
N ARG A 572 6.87 -24.77 36.61
CA ARG A 572 7.59 -23.53 36.96
C ARG A 572 8.92 -23.39 36.24
N SER A 573 9.64 -24.49 36.01
CA SER A 573 10.91 -24.49 35.28
C SER A 573 10.76 -24.08 33.83
N GLY A 574 9.75 -24.57 33.14
CA GLY A 574 9.45 -24.19 31.72
C GLY A 574 9.02 -22.73 31.59
N VAL A 575 8.17 -22.27 32.52
CA VAL A 575 7.75 -20.86 32.57
C VAL A 575 8.96 -19.94 32.83
N ALA A 576 9.82 -20.29 33.77
CA ALA A 576 11.03 -19.51 34.08
C ALA A 576 12.02 -19.46 32.92
N GLN A 577 12.23 -20.57 32.21
CA GLN A 577 13.08 -20.60 31.01
C GLN A 577 12.52 -19.74 29.88
N ALA A 578 11.20 -19.83 29.62
CA ALA A 578 10.55 -19.01 28.61
C ALA A 578 10.61 -17.51 28.95
N ARG A 579 10.43 -17.14 30.22
CA ARG A 579 10.59 -15.77 30.71
C ARG A 579 12.01 -15.25 30.56
N ALA A 580 13.01 -16.06 30.93
CA ALA A 580 14.41 -15.70 30.74
C ALA A 580 14.75 -15.49 29.26
N ARG A 581 14.21 -16.33 28.39
CA ARG A 581 14.38 -16.18 26.94
C ARG A 581 13.70 -14.92 26.42
N THR A 582 12.51 -14.57 26.91
CA THR A 582 11.84 -13.31 26.56
C THR A 582 12.64 -12.09 27.00
N ALA A 583 13.27 -12.14 28.19
CA ALA A 583 14.12 -11.07 28.70
C ALA A 583 15.40 -10.90 27.86
N SER A 584 15.95 -11.97 27.30
CA SER A 584 17.09 -11.90 26.37
C SER A 584 16.73 -11.47 24.96
N GLY A 585 15.47 -11.63 24.53
CA GLY A 585 14.98 -11.21 23.24
C GLY A 585 13.58 -11.72 22.93
N LEU A 586 12.76 -10.88 22.30
CA LEU A 586 11.42 -11.26 21.88
C LEU A 586 11.49 -12.30 20.75
N HIS A 587 10.45 -13.09 20.62
CA HIS A 587 10.25 -13.93 19.44
C HIS A 587 10.28 -13.05 18.16
N PRO A 588 10.99 -13.45 17.09
CA PRO A 588 11.25 -12.61 15.91
C PRO A 588 10.00 -11.99 15.29
N TYR A 589 8.88 -12.70 15.33
CA TYR A 589 7.60 -12.17 14.89
C TYR A 589 7.19 -10.93 15.69
N TRP A 590 7.19 -11.00 17.02
CA TRP A 590 6.76 -9.92 17.91
C TRP A 590 7.78 -8.79 17.97
N GLN A 591 9.06 -9.10 17.86
CA GLN A 591 10.11 -8.09 17.70
C GLN A 591 9.89 -7.26 16.43
N HIS A 592 9.50 -7.91 15.33
CA HIS A 592 9.15 -7.21 14.10
C HIS A 592 7.91 -6.33 14.29
N GLN A 593 6.83 -6.86 14.89
CA GLN A 593 5.60 -6.10 15.16
C GLN A 593 5.89 -4.89 16.06
N MET A 594 6.66 -5.06 17.13
CA MET A 594 7.08 -3.97 18.02
C MET A 594 7.84 -2.88 17.27
N THR A 595 8.77 -3.26 16.39
CA THR A 595 9.52 -2.31 15.56
C THR A 595 8.61 -1.55 14.60
N MET A 596 7.65 -2.22 14.00
CA MET A 596 6.69 -1.61 13.08
C MET A 596 5.76 -0.64 13.81
N SER A 597 5.26 -1.02 14.99
CA SER A 597 4.43 -0.18 15.83
C SER A 597 5.17 1.09 16.28
N ARG A 598 6.38 0.94 16.85
CA ARG A 598 7.22 2.08 17.24
C ARG A 598 7.50 3.03 16.09
N ARG A 599 7.82 2.52 14.90
CA ARG A 599 8.01 3.34 13.69
C ARG A 599 6.73 4.05 13.22
N ALA A 600 5.56 3.46 13.44
CA ALA A 600 4.29 4.11 13.14
C ALA A 600 4.02 5.28 14.10
N ARG A 601 4.35 5.10 15.40
CA ARG A 601 4.16 6.10 16.47
C ARG A 601 5.13 7.28 16.36
N SER A 602 6.42 7.02 16.17
CA SER A 602 7.44 8.08 16.04
C SER A 602 7.15 9.05 14.88
N ARG A 603 6.31 8.64 13.91
CA ARG A 603 5.87 9.50 12.81
C ARG A 603 4.65 10.35 13.13
N VAL A 604 3.92 10.03 14.17
CA VAL A 604 2.79 10.84 14.65
C VAL A 604 3.28 11.97 15.55
N LEU A 605 4.37 11.74 16.28
CA LEU A 605 4.93 12.65 17.29
C LEU A 605 6.09 13.51 16.78
N ALA A 606 6.80 13.09 15.72
CA ALA A 606 7.90 13.88 15.19
C ALA A 606 7.42 14.89 14.13
N PRO A 607 7.76 16.19 14.25
CA PRO A 607 7.84 17.05 13.08
C PRO A 607 8.79 16.37 12.08
N GLU A 608 8.45 16.37 10.78
CA GLU A 608 9.27 15.70 9.76
C GLU A 608 10.75 16.02 9.96
N PRO A 609 11.66 15.05 10.14
CA PRO A 609 13.07 15.31 10.25
C PRO A 609 13.54 15.99 8.97
N ARG A 610 14.25 17.08 9.12
CA ARG A 610 14.97 17.75 8.06
C ARG A 610 15.91 16.73 7.41
N ASP A 611 15.92 16.67 6.08
CA ASP A 611 16.74 15.75 5.27
C ASP A 611 18.24 16.11 5.34
N ASP A 612 18.89 16.08 6.50
CA ASP A 612 20.34 16.33 6.63
C ASP A 612 21.20 15.06 6.60
N GLU A 613 20.61 13.85 6.61
CA GLU A 613 21.40 12.60 6.56
C GLU A 613 21.73 12.10 5.14
N SER A 614 21.29 12.78 4.06
CA SER A 614 21.60 12.32 2.70
C SER A 614 22.95 12.75 2.14
N GLN A 615 23.73 13.58 2.88
CA GLN A 615 25.04 14.03 2.41
C GLN A 615 26.22 13.19 2.88
N SER A 616 26.07 12.38 3.94
CA SER A 616 27.19 11.55 4.42
C SER A 616 27.47 10.31 3.58
N ASP A 617 26.43 9.76 2.92
CA ASP A 617 26.61 8.56 2.09
C ASP A 617 27.11 8.84 0.67
N ALA A 618 26.98 10.06 0.18
CA ALA A 618 27.51 10.47 -1.14
C ALA A 618 29.03 10.65 -1.12
N VAL A 619 29.60 11.04 0.01
CA VAL A 619 31.06 11.22 0.16
C VAL A 619 31.78 9.86 0.29
N GLY A 620 31.12 8.86 0.86
CA GLY A 620 31.68 7.51 0.99
C GLY A 620 31.79 6.74 -0.33
N LEU A 621 30.97 7.06 -1.32
CA LEU A 621 30.98 6.40 -2.63
C LEU A 621 31.99 7.01 -3.63
N GLN A 622 32.34 8.29 -3.48
CA GLN A 622 33.40 8.91 -4.30
C GLN A 622 34.82 8.50 -3.85
N ALA A 623 35.04 8.27 -2.56
CA ALA A 623 36.34 7.83 -2.04
C ALA A 623 36.73 6.39 -2.44
N ARG A 624 35.77 5.56 -2.88
CA ARG A 624 36.03 4.18 -3.36
C ARG A 624 36.33 4.09 -4.86
N ARG A 625 36.07 5.12 -5.66
CA ARG A 625 36.37 5.14 -7.11
C ARG A 625 37.75 5.59 -7.47
N THR A 626 38.48 6.27 -6.59
CA THR A 626 39.83 6.82 -6.88
C THR A 626 40.99 5.90 -6.49
N ARG A 627 40.73 4.70 -5.93
CA ARG A 627 41.81 3.76 -5.53
C ARG A 627 42.05 2.58 -6.48
N ARG A 628 41.57 2.61 -7.71
CA ARG A 628 41.83 1.55 -8.73
C ARG A 628 42.35 2.07 -10.05
N ALA A 629 43.33 2.94 -10.01
CA ALA A 629 44.15 3.26 -11.18
C ALA A 629 45.62 3.38 -10.72
N GLY A 630 46.28 2.26 -10.55
CA GLY A 630 47.73 2.18 -10.45
C GLY A 630 48.29 1.78 -11.81
N PRO A 631 49.46 2.30 -12.22
CA PRO A 631 49.99 2.15 -13.55
C PRO A 631 50.56 0.74 -13.77
N ARG A 632 50.32 0.20 -14.95
CA ARG A 632 51.11 -0.92 -15.47
C ARG A 632 52.19 -0.33 -16.37
N ALA A 633 53.44 -0.60 -16.00
CA ALA A 633 54.58 -0.55 -16.86
C ALA A 633 54.53 -1.68 -17.88
#